data_8b5a0989f51ee9ee9c9d5c67a53e8f62
#
_entry.id   8b5a0989f51ee9ee9c9d5c67a53e8f62
#
_cell.length_a   1.000
_cell.length_b   1.000
_cell.length_c   1.000
_cell.angle_alpha   90.00
_cell.angle_beta   90.00
_cell.angle_gamma   90.00
#
_symmetry.space_group_name_H-M   'P 1'
#
loop_
_entity.id
_entity.type
_entity.pdbx_description
1 polymer ?
#
loop_
_entity_poly.entity_id
_entity_poly.type
_entity_poly.pdbx_seq_one_letter_code
_entity_poly.pdbx_strand_id
1 'polypeptide(L)'
;MDVVLSGVGGQGILTLAALLGTAAIIEGYDVRVSEVHGMAQRGGPVVCHVKIGERVSSPLVMEGSADLLVSLELSETARALQYLRPKGVVVVNSNALPPPLSIIAGIPYPSLNELIDEARKIADEVYALDASGIAKALGSPPSANVVMLGAAWATGRLLLSKDSILKAMARTFSGRALEVNKRALEEGAKAVEKLL
;
A
#
# COMPACT_ATOMS: atom_id res chain seq x y z
N MET A 1 1.21 15.11 4.83
CA MET A 1 1.52 13.95 3.99
C MET A 1 0.24 13.18 3.73
N ASP A 2 -0.05 12.92 2.47
CA ASP A 2 -1.26 12.25 2.03
C ASP A 2 -0.89 10.92 1.37
N VAL A 3 -1.36 9.81 1.93
CA VAL A 3 -1.12 8.44 1.43
C VAL A 3 -2.44 7.83 0.99
N VAL A 4 -2.44 7.24 -0.19
CA VAL A 4 -3.56 6.41 -0.67
C VAL A 4 -3.09 4.96 -0.73
N LEU A 5 -3.90 4.08 -0.14
CA LEU A 5 -3.70 2.63 -0.17
C LEU A 5 -4.82 2.03 -1.00
N SER A 6 -4.51 1.18 -1.95
CA SER A 6 -5.52 0.54 -2.80
C SER A 6 -5.28 -0.96 -2.98
N GLY A 7 -6.34 -1.68 -3.27
CA GLY A 7 -6.31 -3.11 -3.52
C GLY A 7 -7.70 -3.73 -3.44
N VAL A 8 -7.78 -5.03 -3.27
CA VAL A 8 -9.05 -5.75 -3.14
C VAL A 8 -9.27 -6.28 -1.72
N GLY A 9 -10.53 -6.41 -1.34
CA GLY A 9 -10.93 -6.94 -0.04
C GLY A 9 -10.32 -8.30 0.25
N GLY A 10 -9.66 -8.42 1.42
CA GLY A 10 -8.89 -9.60 1.84
C GLY A 10 -7.38 -9.44 1.74
N GLN A 11 -6.84 -8.43 1.05
CA GLN A 11 -5.40 -8.19 0.93
C GLN A 11 -4.77 -7.44 2.13
N GLY A 12 -5.57 -7.06 3.13
CA GLY A 12 -5.07 -6.41 4.34
C GLY A 12 -4.79 -4.91 4.19
N ILE A 13 -5.50 -4.21 3.29
CA ILE A 13 -5.41 -2.74 3.11
C ILE A 13 -5.73 -2.01 4.42
N LEU A 14 -6.79 -2.44 5.12
CA LEU A 14 -7.19 -1.86 6.42
C LEU A 14 -6.10 -2.03 7.50
N THR A 15 -5.47 -3.20 7.52
CA THR A 15 -4.36 -3.46 8.43
C THR A 15 -3.18 -2.54 8.12
N LEU A 16 -2.86 -2.34 6.84
CA LEU A 16 -1.81 -1.43 6.40
C LEU A 16 -2.11 0.02 6.82
N ALA A 17 -3.34 0.48 6.61
CA ALA A 17 -3.79 1.81 7.05
C ALA A 17 -3.70 1.98 8.57
N ALA A 18 -4.12 0.96 9.34
CA ALA A 18 -4.03 0.96 10.81
C ALA A 18 -2.57 1.00 11.31
N LEU A 19 -1.65 0.28 10.65
CA LEU A 19 -0.22 0.31 10.99
C LEU A 19 0.37 1.70 10.76
N LEU A 20 0.09 2.32 9.60
CA LEU A 20 0.54 3.69 9.30
C LEU A 20 -0.04 4.70 10.29
N GLY A 21 -1.35 4.63 10.56
CA GLY A 21 -2.02 5.52 11.52
C GLY A 21 -1.46 5.37 12.95
N THR A 22 -1.23 4.11 13.39
CA THR A 22 -0.66 3.86 14.70
C THR A 22 0.79 4.35 14.81
N ALA A 23 1.60 4.15 13.78
CA ALA A 23 2.97 4.64 13.73
C ALA A 23 3.02 6.17 13.77
N ALA A 24 2.12 6.85 13.05
CA ALA A 24 2.00 8.30 13.06
C ALA A 24 1.63 8.84 14.45
N ILE A 25 0.68 8.21 15.15
CA ILE A 25 0.32 8.57 16.53
C ILE A 25 1.51 8.39 17.49
N ILE A 26 2.29 7.31 17.32
CA ILE A 26 3.48 7.06 18.15
C ILE A 26 4.53 8.17 18.00
N GLU A 27 4.63 8.79 16.84
CA GLU A 27 5.52 9.92 16.56
C GLU A 27 4.92 11.29 16.92
N GLY A 28 3.69 11.31 17.40
CA GLY A 28 3.02 12.55 17.83
C GLY A 28 2.33 13.33 16.72
N TYR A 29 2.18 12.76 15.54
CA TYR A 29 1.40 13.36 14.45
C TYR A 29 -0.10 13.25 14.68
N ASP A 30 -0.85 14.23 14.20
CA ASP A 30 -2.28 14.08 13.95
C ASP A 30 -2.49 13.21 12.70
N VAL A 31 -3.43 12.28 12.78
CA VAL A 31 -3.71 11.34 11.68
C VAL A 31 -5.21 11.15 11.51
N ARG A 32 -5.63 11.12 10.26
CA ARG A 32 -6.98 10.70 9.89
C ARG A 32 -6.89 9.58 8.88
N VAL A 33 -7.70 8.55 9.12
CA VAL A 33 -7.84 7.38 8.23
C VAL A 33 -9.29 7.31 7.80
N SER A 34 -9.52 7.12 6.51
CA SER A 34 -10.84 6.88 5.93
C SER A 34 -10.78 5.68 4.99
N GLU A 35 -11.83 4.89 5.01
CA GLU A 35 -12.00 3.72 4.17
C GLU A 35 -13.14 3.96 3.19
N VAL A 36 -12.90 3.65 1.93
CA VAL A 36 -13.90 3.61 0.88
C VAL A 36 -13.91 2.21 0.29
N HIS A 37 -14.98 1.50 0.49
CA HIS A 37 -15.14 0.16 -0.04
C HIS A 37 -16.52 -0.02 -0.66
N GLY A 38 -16.60 -0.91 -1.66
CA GLY A 38 -17.86 -1.30 -2.27
C GLY A 38 -18.67 -2.26 -1.38
N MET A 39 -19.83 -2.68 -1.85
CA MET A 39 -20.71 -3.62 -1.13
C MET A 39 -20.09 -5.01 -0.95
N ALA A 40 -19.14 -5.40 -1.79
CA ALA A 40 -18.45 -6.68 -1.71
C ALA A 40 -17.28 -6.62 -0.70
N GLN A 41 -17.45 -7.24 0.47
CA GLN A 41 -16.42 -7.29 1.52
C GLN A 41 -15.17 -8.13 1.15
N ARG A 42 -15.30 -9.04 0.18
CA ARG A 42 -14.18 -9.86 -0.36
C ARG A 42 -14.13 -9.72 -1.86
N GLY A 43 -12.93 -9.49 -2.40
CA GLY A 43 -12.70 -9.37 -3.84
C GLY A 43 -13.21 -8.07 -4.47
N GLY A 44 -13.88 -7.18 -3.70
CA GLY A 44 -14.27 -5.86 -4.16
C GLY A 44 -13.16 -4.82 -3.96
N PRO A 45 -13.20 -3.67 -4.66
CA PRO A 45 -12.23 -2.61 -4.51
C PRO A 45 -12.25 -2.02 -3.09
N VAL A 46 -11.05 -1.75 -2.57
CA VAL A 46 -10.86 -1.07 -1.29
C VAL A 46 -9.85 0.04 -1.49
N VAL A 47 -10.21 1.25 -1.10
CA VAL A 47 -9.32 2.40 -1.06
C VAL A 47 -9.30 2.96 0.36
N CYS A 48 -8.11 3.14 0.93
CA CYS A 48 -7.94 3.83 2.20
C CYS A 48 -7.14 5.11 1.98
N HIS A 49 -7.59 6.17 2.63
CA HIS A 49 -6.91 7.45 2.69
C HIS A 49 -6.27 7.59 4.07
N VAL A 50 -4.98 7.87 4.11
CA VAL A 50 -4.24 8.10 5.36
C VAL A 50 -3.58 9.47 5.25
N LYS A 51 -4.02 10.41 6.08
CA LYS A 51 -3.46 11.76 6.15
C LYS A 51 -2.70 11.93 7.45
N ILE A 52 -1.43 12.35 7.35
CA ILE A 52 -0.49 12.48 8.46
C ILE A 52 0.07 13.91 8.46
N GLY A 53 0.07 14.58 9.60
CA GLY A 53 0.62 15.93 9.72
C GLY A 53 0.54 16.48 11.14
N GLU A 54 0.97 17.72 11.35
CA GLU A 54 0.82 18.39 12.64
C GLU A 54 -0.66 18.64 12.99
N ARG A 55 -1.47 18.90 11.97
CA ARG A 55 -2.93 19.07 12.08
C ARG A 55 -3.61 18.58 10.80
N VAL A 56 -4.58 17.70 10.93
CA VAL A 56 -5.32 17.12 9.81
C VAL A 56 -6.82 17.41 9.98
N SER A 57 -7.39 18.18 9.06
CA SER A 57 -8.79 18.64 9.15
C SER A 57 -9.78 17.71 8.46
N SER A 58 -9.34 16.93 7.46
CA SER A 58 -10.20 16.06 6.66
C SER A 58 -9.58 14.67 6.54
N PRO A 59 -10.36 13.58 6.60
CA PRO A 59 -9.84 12.24 6.40
C PRO A 59 -9.63 11.88 4.92
N LEU A 60 -10.24 12.60 3.98
CA LEU A 60 -10.17 12.29 2.56
C LEU A 60 -8.98 12.98 1.89
N VAL A 61 -8.24 12.21 1.11
CA VAL A 61 -7.22 12.72 0.18
C VAL A 61 -7.95 13.16 -1.09
N MET A 62 -7.69 14.38 -1.52
CA MET A 62 -8.27 14.92 -2.75
C MET A 62 -7.60 14.27 -3.97
N GLU A 63 -8.32 14.23 -5.10
CA GLU A 63 -7.72 13.86 -6.37
C GLU A 63 -6.52 14.76 -6.69
N GLY A 64 -5.45 14.17 -7.20
CA GLY A 64 -4.21 14.88 -7.52
C GLY A 64 -3.40 15.39 -6.33
N SER A 65 -3.64 14.89 -5.08
CA SER A 65 -2.96 15.39 -3.88
C SER A 65 -2.15 14.35 -3.09
N ALA A 66 -2.27 13.05 -3.41
CA ALA A 66 -1.53 12.00 -2.70
C ALA A 66 -0.02 12.08 -2.97
N ASP A 67 0.78 12.14 -1.91
CA ASP A 67 2.24 12.08 -1.99
C ASP A 67 2.73 10.67 -2.35
N LEU A 68 2.01 9.66 -1.86
CA LEU A 68 2.37 8.24 -2.00
C LEU A 68 1.11 7.40 -2.28
N LEU A 69 1.18 6.57 -3.31
CA LEU A 69 0.21 5.52 -3.60
C LEU A 69 0.85 4.16 -3.33
N VAL A 70 0.29 3.38 -2.43
CA VAL A 70 0.70 1.98 -2.17
C VAL A 70 -0.44 1.07 -2.56
N SER A 71 -0.21 0.19 -3.53
CA SER A 71 -1.27 -0.64 -4.07
C SER A 71 -0.90 -2.13 -4.11
N LEU A 72 -1.82 -2.97 -3.67
CA LEU A 72 -1.66 -4.42 -3.61
C LEU A 72 -2.21 -5.14 -4.83
N GLU A 73 -2.83 -4.41 -5.79
CA GLU A 73 -3.46 -5.02 -6.95
C GLU A 73 -3.39 -4.07 -8.17
N LEU A 74 -3.10 -4.62 -9.37
CA LEU A 74 -2.78 -3.81 -10.57
C LEU A 74 -3.97 -2.96 -11.05
N SER A 75 -5.17 -3.52 -11.16
CA SER A 75 -6.33 -2.77 -11.63
C SER A 75 -6.77 -1.69 -10.64
N GLU A 76 -6.62 -1.96 -9.35
CA GLU A 76 -6.90 -0.97 -8.31
C GLU A 76 -5.82 0.13 -8.26
N THR A 77 -4.57 -0.19 -8.63
CA THR A 77 -3.55 0.84 -8.83
C THR A 77 -3.96 1.81 -9.93
N ALA A 78 -4.36 1.27 -11.10
CA ALA A 78 -4.78 2.10 -12.23
C ALA A 78 -5.93 3.05 -11.84
N ARG A 79 -6.92 2.55 -11.08
CA ARG A 79 -8.03 3.37 -10.58
C ARG A 79 -7.60 4.42 -9.57
N ALA A 80 -6.61 4.12 -8.74
CA ALA A 80 -6.14 5.01 -7.70
C ALA A 80 -5.13 6.07 -8.18
N LEU A 81 -4.59 5.96 -9.40
CA LEU A 81 -3.69 6.96 -9.98
C LEU A 81 -4.29 8.37 -10.00
N GLN A 82 -5.62 8.50 -10.09
CA GLN A 82 -6.31 9.79 -10.03
C GLN A 82 -6.02 10.59 -8.74
N TYR A 83 -5.69 9.92 -7.64
CA TYR A 83 -5.36 10.59 -6.38
C TYR A 83 -3.92 11.08 -6.32
N LEU A 84 -3.02 10.52 -7.16
CA LEU A 84 -1.60 10.83 -7.09
C LEU A 84 -1.34 12.26 -7.55
N ARG A 85 -0.59 13.03 -6.77
CA ARG A 85 -0.14 14.35 -7.19
C ARG A 85 0.96 14.24 -8.27
N PRO A 86 1.15 15.29 -9.08
CA PRO A 86 2.31 15.37 -9.95
C PRO A 86 3.61 15.19 -9.13
N LYS A 87 4.50 14.33 -9.61
CA LYS A 87 5.74 13.94 -8.92
C LYS A 87 5.52 13.20 -7.59
N GLY A 88 4.38 12.57 -7.41
CA GLY A 88 4.17 11.61 -6.33
C GLY A 88 4.90 10.30 -6.59
N VAL A 89 4.85 9.38 -5.63
CA VAL A 89 5.50 8.06 -5.71
C VAL A 89 4.47 6.95 -5.71
N VAL A 90 4.69 5.93 -6.53
CA VAL A 90 3.87 4.72 -6.60
C VAL A 90 4.68 3.52 -6.15
N VAL A 91 4.12 2.74 -5.23
CA VAL A 91 4.62 1.40 -4.85
C VAL A 91 3.53 0.40 -5.16
N VAL A 92 3.77 -0.52 -6.08
CA VAL A 92 2.77 -1.48 -6.57
C VAL A 92 3.23 -2.91 -6.42
N ASN A 93 2.33 -3.78 -5.94
CA ASN A 93 2.52 -5.22 -5.99
C ASN A 93 2.30 -5.71 -7.43
N SER A 94 3.32 -6.32 -8.03
CA SER A 94 3.29 -6.78 -9.42
C SER A 94 2.40 -8.02 -9.64
N ASN A 95 1.90 -8.63 -8.57
CA ASN A 95 1.03 -9.80 -8.67
C ASN A 95 -0.36 -9.41 -9.18
N ALA A 96 -0.75 -10.00 -10.32
CA ALA A 96 -2.07 -9.81 -10.91
C ALA A 96 -3.12 -10.68 -10.21
N LEU A 97 -4.26 -10.09 -9.87
CA LEU A 97 -5.41 -10.82 -9.31
C LEU A 97 -6.69 -10.43 -10.06
N PRO A 98 -6.81 -10.83 -11.35
CA PRO A 98 -7.98 -10.45 -12.13
C PRO A 98 -9.26 -11.01 -11.52
N PRO A 99 -10.33 -10.19 -11.39
CA PRO A 99 -11.62 -10.66 -10.91
C PRO A 99 -12.18 -11.78 -11.79
N PRO A 100 -12.76 -12.85 -11.22
CA PRO A 100 -13.30 -13.96 -12.02
C PRO A 100 -14.30 -13.53 -13.09
N LEU A 101 -15.15 -12.55 -12.78
CA LEU A 101 -16.13 -12.01 -13.74
C LEU A 101 -15.48 -11.29 -14.92
N SER A 102 -14.36 -10.60 -14.73
CA SER A 102 -13.65 -9.97 -15.85
C SER A 102 -13.03 -11.01 -16.79
N ILE A 103 -12.54 -12.13 -16.25
CA ILE A 103 -12.03 -13.25 -17.07
C ILE A 103 -13.18 -13.84 -17.92
N ILE A 104 -14.33 -14.13 -17.29
CA ILE A 104 -15.50 -14.70 -17.98
C ILE A 104 -16.06 -13.73 -19.03
N ALA A 105 -16.09 -12.43 -18.71
CA ALA A 105 -16.64 -11.41 -19.61
C ALA A 105 -15.65 -10.93 -20.68
N GLY A 106 -14.40 -11.45 -20.70
CA GLY A 106 -13.37 -11.02 -21.64
C GLY A 106 -12.96 -9.56 -21.47
N ILE A 107 -13.13 -9.00 -20.26
CA ILE A 107 -12.75 -7.61 -19.97
C ILE A 107 -11.22 -7.54 -19.89
N PRO A 108 -10.57 -6.60 -20.62
CA PRO A 108 -9.13 -6.44 -20.57
C PRO A 108 -8.66 -6.14 -19.13
N TYR A 109 -7.59 -6.81 -18.72
CA TYR A 109 -6.93 -6.59 -17.45
C TYR A 109 -5.57 -5.92 -17.71
N PRO A 110 -5.20 -4.85 -17.01
CA PRO A 110 -3.97 -4.12 -17.28
C PRO A 110 -2.76 -5.01 -17.04
N SER A 111 -1.81 -4.98 -17.96
CA SER A 111 -0.49 -5.54 -17.72
C SER A 111 0.32 -4.62 -16.80
N LEU A 112 1.34 -5.19 -16.14
CA LEU A 112 2.24 -4.41 -15.29
C LEU A 112 2.94 -3.30 -16.08
N ASN A 113 3.36 -3.57 -17.33
CA ASN A 113 4.06 -2.59 -18.15
C ASN A 113 3.14 -1.41 -18.52
N GLU A 114 1.92 -1.69 -18.97
CA GLU A 114 0.93 -0.65 -19.25
C GLU A 114 0.65 0.22 -18.02
N LEU A 115 0.53 -0.40 -16.85
CA LEU A 115 0.33 0.32 -15.59
C LEU A 115 1.53 1.21 -15.25
N ILE A 116 2.75 0.70 -15.38
CA ILE A 116 3.98 1.47 -15.12
C ILE A 116 4.06 2.66 -16.07
N ASP A 117 3.74 2.48 -17.35
CA ASP A 117 3.78 3.54 -18.35
C ASP A 117 2.74 4.63 -18.06
N GLU A 118 1.53 4.26 -17.62
CA GLU A 118 0.52 5.23 -17.18
C GLU A 118 0.94 5.95 -15.89
N ALA A 119 1.48 5.22 -14.90
CA ALA A 119 1.93 5.80 -13.65
C ALA A 119 3.08 6.81 -13.87
N ARG A 120 4.02 6.52 -14.75
CA ARG A 120 5.16 7.40 -15.10
C ARG A 120 4.76 8.72 -15.74
N LYS A 121 3.55 8.86 -16.26
CA LYS A 121 3.04 10.14 -16.76
C LYS A 121 2.79 11.15 -15.65
N ILE A 122 2.62 10.67 -14.40
CA ILE A 122 2.24 11.48 -13.24
C ILE A 122 3.31 11.40 -12.16
N ALA A 123 3.78 10.19 -11.86
CA ALA A 123 4.72 9.88 -10.78
C ALA A 123 6.16 10.28 -11.12
N ASP A 124 6.91 10.68 -10.10
CA ASP A 124 8.36 10.86 -10.16
C ASP A 124 9.06 9.49 -10.14
N GLU A 125 8.56 8.59 -9.30
CA GLU A 125 9.12 7.26 -9.07
C GLU A 125 8.01 6.20 -9.04
N VAL A 126 8.27 5.05 -9.66
CA VAL A 126 7.37 3.88 -9.66
C VAL A 126 8.15 2.64 -9.29
N TYR A 127 7.80 2.04 -8.17
CA TYR A 127 8.40 0.80 -7.64
C TYR A 127 7.43 -0.36 -7.78
N ALA A 128 7.78 -1.35 -8.58
CA ALA A 128 6.99 -2.57 -8.75
C ALA A 128 7.75 -3.77 -8.17
N LEU A 129 7.14 -4.51 -7.24
CA LEU A 129 7.75 -5.68 -6.61
C LEU A 129 6.74 -6.81 -6.44
N ASP A 130 7.20 -8.06 -6.45
CA ASP A 130 6.37 -9.24 -6.14
C ASP A 130 6.25 -9.44 -4.62
N ALA A 131 5.44 -8.58 -3.97
CA ALA A 131 5.20 -8.66 -2.54
C ALA A 131 4.49 -9.98 -2.15
N SER A 132 3.64 -10.50 -3.04
CA SER A 132 2.93 -11.78 -2.83
C SER A 132 3.90 -12.97 -2.83
N GLY A 133 4.84 -13.01 -3.77
CA GLY A 133 5.90 -14.02 -3.82
C GLY A 133 6.83 -13.96 -2.61
N ILE A 134 7.24 -12.76 -2.20
CA ILE A 134 8.04 -12.54 -1.00
C ILE A 134 7.31 -13.07 0.24
N ALA A 135 6.05 -12.70 0.44
CA ALA A 135 5.25 -13.14 1.58
C ALA A 135 5.04 -14.67 1.60
N LYS A 136 4.84 -15.26 0.42
CA LYS A 136 4.73 -16.71 0.25
C LYS A 136 6.04 -17.42 0.63
N ALA A 137 7.18 -16.89 0.21
CA ALA A 137 8.50 -17.43 0.56
C ALA A 137 8.79 -17.36 2.07
N LEU A 138 8.22 -16.37 2.77
CA LEU A 138 8.27 -16.26 4.23
C LEU A 138 7.29 -17.21 4.96
N GLY A 139 6.49 -17.97 4.22
CA GLY A 139 5.47 -18.87 4.77
C GLY A 139 4.22 -18.15 5.32
N SER A 140 4.00 -16.90 4.94
CA SER A 140 2.85 -16.09 5.38
C SER A 140 2.29 -15.22 4.25
N PRO A 141 1.50 -15.80 3.32
CA PRO A 141 0.88 -15.04 2.25
C PRO A 141 0.11 -13.77 2.70
N PRO A 142 -0.57 -13.76 3.88
CA PRO A 142 -1.22 -12.55 4.36
C PRO A 142 -0.27 -11.38 4.64
N SER A 143 1.02 -11.63 4.84
CA SER A 143 2.03 -10.58 5.14
C SER A 143 2.43 -9.75 3.92
N ALA A 144 1.84 -9.97 2.74
CA ALA A 144 2.13 -9.17 1.55
C ALA A 144 1.88 -7.66 1.77
N ASN A 145 0.89 -7.30 2.56
CA ASN A 145 0.65 -5.91 2.95
C ASN A 145 1.81 -5.31 3.77
N VAL A 146 2.45 -6.10 4.63
CA VAL A 146 3.61 -5.64 5.42
C VAL A 146 4.88 -5.60 4.56
N VAL A 147 5.03 -6.49 3.58
CA VAL A 147 6.07 -6.35 2.54
C VAL A 147 5.91 -5.01 1.81
N MET A 148 4.68 -4.65 1.41
CA MET A 148 4.40 -3.35 0.77
C MET A 148 4.66 -2.17 1.70
N LEU A 149 4.41 -2.31 3.01
CA LEU A 149 4.76 -1.29 4.00
C LEU A 149 6.28 -1.07 4.06
N GLY A 150 7.06 -2.15 4.06
CA GLY A 150 8.52 -2.09 4.03
C GLY A 150 9.04 -1.42 2.77
N ALA A 151 8.48 -1.77 1.62
CA ALA A 151 8.77 -1.13 0.34
C ALA A 151 8.45 0.37 0.37
N ALA A 152 7.25 0.74 0.82
CA ALA A 152 6.82 2.13 0.94
C ALA A 152 7.74 2.93 1.88
N TRP A 153 8.16 2.35 2.99
CA TRP A 153 9.09 2.99 3.92
C TRP A 153 10.47 3.22 3.28
N ALA A 154 10.99 2.23 2.54
CA ALA A 154 12.31 2.31 1.91
C ALA A 154 12.41 3.36 0.79
N THR A 155 11.29 3.81 0.24
CA THR A 155 11.27 4.95 -0.72
C THR A 155 11.74 6.27 -0.08
N GLY A 156 11.83 6.33 1.26
CA GLY A 156 12.13 7.57 1.99
C GLY A 156 11.02 8.63 1.94
N ARG A 157 9.85 8.28 1.37
CA ARG A 157 8.71 9.22 1.25
C ARG A 157 7.79 9.19 2.46
N LEU A 158 7.82 8.12 3.28
CA LEU A 158 7.08 8.10 4.54
C LEU A 158 7.80 8.94 5.60
N LEU A 159 7.04 9.83 6.27
CA LEU A 159 7.54 10.63 7.40
C LEU A 159 7.72 9.82 8.70
N LEU A 160 7.65 8.50 8.62
CA LEU A 160 7.65 7.59 9.77
C LEU A 160 8.97 6.86 9.90
N SER A 161 9.48 6.78 11.12
CA SER A 161 10.68 6.00 11.43
C SER A 161 10.39 4.49 11.42
N LYS A 162 11.43 3.69 11.17
CA LYS A 162 11.32 2.22 11.29
C LYS A 162 10.90 1.81 12.70
N ASP A 163 11.36 2.52 13.72
CA ASP A 163 11.04 2.23 15.13
C ASP A 163 9.55 2.41 15.42
N SER A 164 8.93 3.49 14.95
CA SER A 164 7.49 3.71 15.11
C SER A 164 6.66 2.66 14.38
N ILE A 165 7.07 2.24 13.18
CA ILE A 165 6.42 1.16 12.43
C ILE A 165 6.52 -0.16 13.20
N LEU A 166 7.70 -0.52 13.71
CA LEU A 166 7.90 -1.73 14.51
C LEU A 166 7.06 -1.73 15.80
N LYS A 167 6.96 -0.57 16.47
CA LYS A 167 6.08 -0.40 17.64
C LYS A 167 4.60 -0.56 17.28
N ALA A 168 4.16 -0.01 16.15
CA ALA A 168 2.80 -0.19 15.65
C ALA A 168 2.51 -1.66 15.35
N MET A 169 3.45 -2.36 14.70
CA MET A 169 3.36 -3.80 14.44
C MET A 169 3.25 -4.62 15.73
N ALA A 170 4.01 -4.28 16.78
CA ALA A 170 3.96 -4.97 18.07
C ALA A 170 2.62 -4.77 18.80
N ARG A 171 1.89 -3.69 18.51
CA ARG A 171 0.51 -3.47 19.01
C ARG A 171 -0.54 -4.25 18.22
N THR A 172 -0.26 -4.59 16.97
CA THR A 172 -1.21 -5.26 16.05
C THR A 172 -1.00 -6.76 16.00
N PHE A 173 0.23 -7.23 16.07
CA PHE A 173 0.62 -8.63 15.93
C PHE A 173 1.29 -9.14 17.19
N SER A 174 1.20 -10.44 17.46
CA SER A 174 1.86 -11.08 18.58
C SER A 174 2.52 -12.40 18.17
N GLY A 175 3.46 -12.89 18.99
CA GLY A 175 4.10 -14.19 18.83
C GLY A 175 4.71 -14.39 17.44
N ARG A 176 4.47 -15.55 16.84
CA ARG A 176 5.00 -15.92 15.53
C ARG A 176 4.58 -14.94 14.41
N ALA A 177 3.36 -14.42 14.48
CA ALA A 177 2.87 -13.46 13.46
C ALA A 177 3.68 -12.17 13.49
N LEU A 178 4.05 -11.65 14.65
CA LEU A 178 4.92 -10.47 14.76
C LEU A 178 6.28 -10.72 14.14
N GLU A 179 6.92 -11.85 14.42
CA GLU A 179 8.25 -12.16 13.90
C GLU A 179 8.26 -12.33 12.38
N VAL A 180 7.25 -12.98 11.81
CA VAL A 180 7.13 -13.10 10.35
C VAL A 180 6.89 -11.74 9.71
N ASN A 181 6.05 -10.90 10.31
CA ASN A 181 5.77 -9.57 9.78
C ASN A 181 6.99 -8.63 9.88
N LYS A 182 7.82 -8.72 10.91
CA LYS A 182 9.09 -7.99 10.97
C LYS A 182 10.00 -8.36 9.78
N ARG A 183 10.11 -9.66 9.49
CA ARG A 183 10.87 -10.12 8.32
C ARG A 183 10.25 -9.64 7.01
N ALA A 184 8.91 -9.64 6.91
CA ALA A 184 8.19 -9.13 5.75
C ALA A 184 8.49 -7.64 5.48
N LEU A 185 8.51 -6.82 6.54
CA LEU A 185 8.91 -5.41 6.46
C LEU A 185 10.34 -5.26 5.91
N GLU A 186 11.27 -6.05 6.43
CA GLU A 186 12.68 -6.00 6.01
C GLU A 186 12.88 -6.45 4.56
N GLU A 187 12.24 -7.55 4.16
CA GLU A 187 12.35 -8.03 2.78
C GLU A 187 11.68 -7.06 1.78
N GLY A 188 10.59 -6.40 2.16
CA GLY A 188 9.98 -5.35 1.36
C GLY A 188 10.92 -4.14 1.16
N ALA A 189 11.58 -3.70 2.22
CA ALA A 189 12.58 -2.63 2.13
C ALA A 189 13.75 -2.99 1.21
N LYS A 190 14.34 -4.17 1.38
CA LYS A 190 15.44 -4.67 0.52
C LYS A 190 15.03 -4.81 -0.95
N ALA A 191 13.76 -5.15 -1.22
CA ALA A 191 13.27 -5.27 -2.59
C ALA A 191 13.28 -3.93 -3.32
N VAL A 192 12.99 -2.82 -2.63
CA VAL A 192 13.05 -1.46 -3.19
C VAL A 192 14.50 -1.00 -3.37
N GLU A 193 15.38 -1.24 -2.41
CA GLU A 193 16.80 -0.90 -2.51
C GLU A 193 17.49 -1.51 -3.73
N LYS A 194 16.98 -2.64 -4.25
CA LYS A 194 17.49 -3.26 -5.48
C LYS A 194 16.96 -2.63 -6.77
N LEU A 195 15.91 -1.80 -6.68
CA LEU A 195 15.29 -1.13 -7.80
C LEU A 195 15.78 0.32 -7.95
N LEU A 196 16.41 0.86 -6.91
CA LEU A 196 17.13 2.13 -6.87
C LEU A 196 18.53 2.00 -7.46
#